data_37c809bc20e345119bc8fd2b0f99c64c
#
_entry.id   37c809bc20e345119bc8fd2b0f99c64c
#
_cell.length_a   1.000
_cell.length_b   1.000
_cell.length_c   1.000
_cell.angle_alpha   90.00
_cell.angle_beta   90.00
_cell.angle_gamma   90.00
#
_symmetry.space_group_name_H-M   'P 1'
#
loop_
_entity.id
_entity.type
_entity.pdbx_description
1 polymer ?
#
loop_
_entity_poly.entity_id
_entity_poly.type
_entity_poly.pdbx_seq_one_letter_code
_entity_poly.pdbx_strand_id
1 'polypeptide(L)'
;MNKNADTILLVEDNPDDAELTKLALARHGLEGRVVHVSDGMQALDYLYRRDGFSDRKGGNPILVLLDLKMPLLDGIGVLKEIKGSQELHNIPVVVLTSSTEPSDLQRAYDAGTNAYIAKPTEFAQFLSAMKHVCEFWININQPSPQSGGARNSGFGETGLNELN
;
A
#
# COMPACT_ATOMS: atom_id res chain seq x y z
N MET A 1 0.26 -19.54 11.42
CA MET A 1 -0.17 -18.21 10.91
C MET A 1 0.95 -17.64 10.06
N ASN A 2 0.71 -17.50 8.78
CA ASN A 2 1.66 -16.86 7.88
C ASN A 2 1.72 -15.36 8.20
N LYS A 3 2.75 -14.96 8.94
CA LYS A 3 3.02 -13.54 9.26
C LYS A 3 3.35 -12.68 8.03
N ASN A 4 3.42 -13.29 6.85
CA ASN A 4 3.82 -12.62 5.61
C ASN A 4 2.64 -12.31 4.66
N ALA A 5 1.41 -12.64 5.05
CA ALA A 5 0.29 -12.61 4.11
C ALA A 5 -0.27 -11.21 3.84
N ASP A 6 -0.09 -10.23 4.73
CA ASP A 6 -0.74 -8.92 4.65
C ASP A 6 0.24 -7.79 4.98
N THR A 7 1.33 -7.71 4.24
CA THR A 7 2.33 -6.65 4.42
C THR A 7 1.85 -5.34 3.80
N ILE A 8 2.05 -4.25 4.51
CA ILE A 8 1.85 -2.88 4.02
C ILE A 8 3.23 -2.29 3.74
N LEU A 9 3.43 -1.79 2.53
CA LEU A 9 4.62 -1.05 2.19
C LEU A 9 4.36 0.45 2.38
N LEU A 10 5.09 1.05 3.29
CA LEU A 10 5.07 2.50 3.55
C LEU A 10 6.28 3.15 2.88
N VAL A 11 6.02 4.03 1.93
CA VAL A 11 7.05 4.78 1.19
C VAL A 11 6.99 6.24 1.61
N GLU A 12 7.89 6.64 2.49
CA GLU A 12 7.92 7.95 3.14
C GLU A 12 9.36 8.35 3.46
N ASP A 13 9.83 9.49 2.95
CA ASP A 13 11.18 9.98 3.19
C ASP A 13 11.33 10.81 4.47
N ASN A 14 10.23 11.39 4.96
CA ASN A 14 10.24 12.15 6.20
C ASN A 14 10.11 11.19 7.40
N PRO A 15 11.13 11.12 8.28
CA PRO A 15 11.11 10.16 9.37
C PRO A 15 10.01 10.44 10.40
N ASP A 16 9.65 11.68 10.64
CA ASP A 16 8.60 12.02 11.59
C ASP A 16 7.22 11.60 11.05
N ASP A 17 6.95 11.86 9.77
CA ASP A 17 5.73 11.40 9.12
C ASP A 17 5.65 9.88 9.05
N ALA A 18 6.76 9.20 8.81
CA ALA A 18 6.83 7.75 8.83
C ALA A 18 6.48 7.18 10.21
N GLU A 19 7.04 7.76 11.28
CA GLU A 19 6.74 7.33 12.65
C GLU A 19 5.27 7.55 13.03
N LEU A 20 4.68 8.68 12.65
CA LEU A 20 3.26 8.94 12.89
C LEU A 20 2.37 7.94 12.15
N THR A 21 2.70 7.63 10.92
CA THR A 21 1.95 6.65 10.12
C THR A 21 2.07 5.25 10.69
N LYS A 22 3.27 4.83 11.08
CA LYS A 22 3.48 3.55 11.77
C LYS A 22 2.69 3.45 13.07
N LEU A 23 2.68 4.53 13.86
CA LEU A 23 1.93 4.59 15.12
C LEU A 23 0.42 4.44 14.86
N ALA A 24 -0.10 5.12 13.85
CA ALA A 24 -1.51 5.01 13.47
C ALA A 24 -1.86 3.58 13.02
N LEU A 25 -1.00 2.94 12.24
CA LEU A 25 -1.19 1.55 11.82
C LEU A 25 -1.10 0.57 12.99
N ALA A 26 -0.18 0.79 13.93
CA ALA A 26 -0.04 -0.04 15.13
C ALA A 26 -1.31 -0.06 16.00
N ARG A 27 -2.05 1.05 16.05
CA ARG A 27 -3.33 1.13 16.76
C ARG A 27 -4.42 0.21 16.20
N HIS A 28 -4.25 -0.25 14.96
CA HIS A 28 -5.16 -1.18 14.30
C HIS A 28 -4.59 -2.61 14.22
N GLY A 29 -3.61 -2.92 15.07
CA GLY A 29 -3.02 -4.25 15.14
C GLY A 29 -2.10 -4.61 13.96
N LEU A 30 -1.65 -3.63 13.21
CA LEU A 30 -0.83 -3.82 12.01
C LEU A 30 0.68 -3.67 12.28
N GLU A 31 1.06 -3.48 13.54
CA GLU A 31 2.45 -3.53 13.96
C GLU A 31 3.09 -4.87 13.54
N GLY A 32 4.28 -4.82 12.99
CA GLY A 32 4.94 -6.01 12.46
C GLY A 32 4.52 -6.41 11.04
N ARG A 33 3.52 -5.76 10.47
CA ARG A 33 3.12 -5.93 9.07
C ARG A 33 3.57 -4.78 8.17
N VAL A 34 4.12 -3.72 8.73
CA VAL A 34 4.55 -2.53 8.00
C VAL A 34 6.02 -2.65 7.67
N VAL A 35 6.33 -2.54 6.39
CA VAL A 35 7.69 -2.36 5.90
C VAL A 35 7.83 -0.91 5.45
N HIS A 36 8.78 -0.19 6.03
CA HIS A 36 9.07 1.21 5.70
C HIS A 36 10.31 1.31 4.83
N VAL A 37 10.18 2.02 3.74
CA VAL A 37 11.29 2.44 2.88
C VAL A 37 11.28 3.96 2.74
N SER A 38 12.46 4.55 2.55
CA SER A 38 12.64 6.02 2.66
C SER A 38 12.70 6.73 1.32
N ASP A 39 12.71 6.01 0.22
CA ASP A 39 12.72 6.60 -1.13
C ASP A 39 12.10 5.66 -2.18
N GLY A 40 11.88 6.22 -3.36
CA GLY A 40 11.22 5.49 -4.44
C GLY A 40 12.05 4.34 -5.01
N MET A 41 13.36 4.46 -5.02
CA MET A 41 14.25 3.38 -5.50
C MET A 41 14.19 2.18 -4.56
N GLN A 42 14.24 2.43 -3.25
CA GLN A 42 14.07 1.36 -2.24
C GLN A 42 12.69 0.69 -2.36
N ALA A 43 11.65 1.46 -2.66
CA ALA A 43 10.31 0.90 -2.87
C ALA A 43 10.30 -0.08 -4.04
N LEU A 44 10.90 0.27 -5.17
CA LEU A 44 10.99 -0.62 -6.32
C LEU A 44 11.89 -1.83 -6.06
N ASP A 45 12.99 -1.64 -5.35
CA ASP A 45 13.87 -2.74 -4.95
C ASP A 45 13.13 -3.74 -4.05
N TYR A 46 12.34 -3.25 -3.13
CA TYR A 46 11.49 -4.11 -2.30
C TYR A 46 10.47 -4.89 -3.15
N LEU A 47 9.75 -4.21 -4.02
CA LEU A 47 8.70 -4.81 -4.83
C LEU A 47 9.23 -5.83 -5.84
N TYR A 48 10.36 -5.56 -6.46
CA TYR A 48 11.02 -6.46 -7.42
C TYR A 48 11.99 -7.45 -6.78
N ARG A 49 12.16 -7.43 -5.47
CA ARG A 49 13.05 -8.34 -4.72
C ARG A 49 14.49 -8.28 -5.20
N ARG A 50 15.03 -7.10 -5.30
CA ARG A 50 16.40 -6.86 -5.74
C ARG A 50 17.19 -6.10 -4.67
N ASP A 51 18.51 -6.06 -4.85
CA ASP A 51 19.45 -5.43 -3.92
C ASP A 51 19.27 -5.94 -2.48
N GLY A 52 19.07 -5.09 -1.50
CA GLY A 52 18.89 -5.48 -0.10
C GLY A 52 17.66 -6.33 0.21
N PHE A 53 16.77 -6.53 -0.76
CA PHE A 53 15.51 -7.28 -0.61
C PHE A 53 15.47 -8.57 -1.44
N SER A 54 16.60 -9.02 -1.96
CA SER A 54 16.66 -10.21 -2.80
C SER A 54 16.21 -11.49 -2.09
N ASP A 55 16.36 -11.56 -0.78
CA ASP A 55 15.94 -12.70 0.04
C ASP A 55 14.50 -12.58 0.55
N ARG A 56 13.77 -11.54 0.17
CA ARG A 56 12.40 -11.33 0.60
C ARG A 56 11.50 -12.47 0.15
N LYS A 57 10.79 -13.06 1.09
CA LYS A 57 9.79 -14.11 0.87
C LYS A 57 8.38 -13.54 0.97
N GLY A 58 7.41 -14.30 0.47
CA GLY A 58 6.02 -13.91 0.45
C GLY A 58 5.61 -13.22 -0.86
N GLY A 59 4.35 -12.84 -0.95
CA GLY A 59 3.77 -12.18 -2.12
C GLY A 59 3.98 -10.67 -2.11
N ASN A 60 3.29 -10.00 -3.02
CA ASN A 60 3.23 -8.54 -3.06
C ASN A 60 2.54 -7.99 -1.81
N PRO A 61 2.84 -6.76 -1.39
CA PRO A 61 2.11 -6.14 -0.31
C PRO A 61 0.61 -6.00 -0.64
N ILE A 62 -0.20 -6.05 0.39
CA ILE A 62 -1.66 -5.85 0.26
C ILE A 62 -2.02 -4.39 -0.04
N LEU A 63 -1.15 -3.49 0.34
CA LEU A 63 -1.32 -2.05 0.20
C LEU A 63 0.04 -1.36 0.14
N VAL A 64 0.16 -0.38 -0.73
CA VAL A 64 1.25 0.60 -0.73
C VAL A 64 0.70 1.95 -0.30
N LEU A 65 1.25 2.51 0.77
CA LEU A 65 1.04 3.90 1.17
C LEU A 65 2.22 4.72 0.65
N LEU A 66 1.95 5.69 -0.18
CA LEU A 66 2.96 6.36 -0.99
C LEU A 66 2.89 7.86 -0.85
N ASP A 67 3.97 8.49 -0.39
CA ASP A 67 4.13 9.94 -0.49
C ASP A 67 4.59 10.34 -1.91
N LEU A 68 4.14 11.49 -2.36
CA LEU A 68 4.49 12.00 -3.69
C LEU A 68 5.84 12.70 -3.73
N LYS A 69 6.21 13.46 -2.71
CA LYS A 69 7.40 14.30 -2.70
C LYS A 69 8.56 13.62 -1.99
N MET A 70 9.39 12.96 -2.78
CA MET A 70 10.57 12.26 -2.30
C MET A 70 11.77 12.54 -3.20
N PRO A 71 12.99 12.46 -2.66
CA PRO A 71 14.21 12.59 -3.46
C PRO A 71 14.42 11.39 -4.40
N LEU A 72 15.26 11.55 -5.39
CA LEU A 72 15.65 10.55 -6.39
C LEU A 72 14.49 10.20 -7.33
N LEU A 73 13.72 9.19 -7.02
CA LEU A 73 12.50 8.84 -7.71
C LEU A 73 11.30 9.27 -6.86
N ASP A 74 10.52 10.21 -7.35
CA ASP A 74 9.33 10.71 -6.64
C ASP A 74 8.17 9.70 -6.66
N GLY A 75 7.11 10.01 -5.90
CA GLY A 75 5.97 9.12 -5.79
C GLY A 75 5.23 8.89 -7.11
N ILE A 76 5.16 9.89 -7.98
CA ILE A 76 4.56 9.71 -9.32
C ILE A 76 5.37 8.72 -10.15
N GLY A 77 6.69 8.79 -10.09
CA GLY A 77 7.58 7.83 -10.76
C GLY A 77 7.39 6.40 -10.24
N VAL A 78 7.31 6.23 -8.94
CA VAL A 78 7.01 4.92 -8.31
C VAL A 78 5.65 4.40 -8.76
N LEU A 79 4.63 5.25 -8.75
CA LEU A 79 3.27 4.90 -9.14
C LEU A 79 3.17 4.46 -10.60
N LYS A 80 3.83 5.19 -11.51
CA LYS A 80 3.90 4.81 -12.92
C LYS A 80 4.57 3.46 -13.12
N GLU A 81 5.64 3.20 -12.40
CA GLU A 81 6.34 1.92 -12.47
C GLU A 81 5.46 0.77 -11.97
N ILE A 82 4.79 0.94 -10.84
CA ILE A 82 3.89 -0.09 -10.29
C ILE A 82 2.74 -0.35 -11.25
N LYS A 83 2.05 0.69 -11.71
CA LYS A 83 0.85 0.54 -12.55
C LYS A 83 1.17 0.11 -13.98
N GLY A 84 2.38 0.36 -14.45
CA GLY A 84 2.88 -0.13 -15.74
C GLY A 84 3.46 -1.54 -15.72
N SER A 85 3.66 -2.12 -14.55
CA SER A 85 4.25 -3.44 -14.39
C SER A 85 3.19 -4.54 -14.44
N GLN A 86 3.42 -5.56 -15.22
CA GLN A 86 2.53 -6.72 -15.27
C GLN A 86 2.49 -7.48 -13.94
N GLU A 87 3.58 -7.46 -13.19
CA GLU A 87 3.69 -8.14 -11.88
C GLU A 87 3.05 -7.33 -10.74
N LEU A 88 3.06 -5.99 -10.85
CA LEU A 88 2.76 -5.10 -9.72
C LEU A 88 1.46 -4.32 -9.89
N HIS A 89 0.88 -4.22 -11.08
CA HIS A 89 -0.21 -3.28 -11.36
C HIS A 89 -1.48 -3.49 -10.53
N ASN A 90 -1.69 -4.70 -10.02
CA ASN A 90 -2.85 -5.02 -9.18
C ASN A 90 -2.68 -4.65 -7.70
N ILE A 91 -1.49 -4.24 -7.29
CA ILE A 91 -1.28 -3.79 -5.90
C ILE A 91 -2.04 -2.48 -5.69
N PRO A 92 -2.93 -2.41 -4.69
CA PRO A 92 -3.56 -1.14 -4.33
C PRO A 92 -2.52 -0.13 -3.87
N VAL A 93 -2.54 1.06 -4.47
CA VAL A 93 -1.69 2.18 -4.08
C VAL A 93 -2.57 3.33 -3.62
N VAL A 94 -2.38 3.74 -2.39
CA VAL A 94 -3.02 4.90 -1.78
C VAL A 94 -1.94 5.97 -1.59
N VAL A 95 -2.10 7.09 -2.27
CA VAL A 95 -1.25 8.25 -2.06
C VAL A 95 -1.62 8.90 -0.72
N LEU A 96 -0.62 9.11 0.11
CA LEU A 96 -0.76 9.78 1.41
C LEU A 96 0.28 10.90 1.46
N THR A 97 -0.14 12.11 1.19
CA THR A 97 0.75 13.26 0.98
C THR A 97 0.23 14.52 1.63
N SER A 98 1.12 15.43 2.00
CA SER A 98 0.74 16.79 2.44
C SER A 98 0.35 17.72 1.29
N SER A 99 0.54 17.32 0.04
CA SER A 99 0.16 18.12 -1.11
C SER A 99 -1.36 18.17 -1.31
N THR A 100 -1.89 19.39 -1.46
CA THR A 100 -3.27 19.66 -1.86
C THR A 100 -3.35 20.31 -3.25
N GLU A 101 -2.23 20.35 -3.96
CA GLU A 101 -2.15 20.95 -5.29
C GLU A 101 -3.00 20.16 -6.30
N PRO A 102 -3.92 20.80 -7.03
CA PRO A 102 -4.74 20.11 -8.03
C PRO A 102 -3.92 19.40 -9.11
N SER A 103 -2.75 19.94 -9.46
CA SER A 103 -1.84 19.32 -10.42
C SER A 103 -1.26 18.00 -9.91
N ASP A 104 -0.89 17.92 -8.65
CA ASP A 104 -0.40 16.68 -8.05
C ASP A 104 -1.50 15.61 -7.97
N LEU A 105 -2.71 16.02 -7.60
CA LEU A 105 -3.89 15.17 -7.59
C LEU A 105 -4.16 14.58 -8.97
N GLN A 106 -4.18 15.41 -10.00
CA GLN A 106 -4.43 14.98 -11.38
C GLN A 106 -3.33 14.03 -11.86
N ARG A 107 -2.07 14.35 -11.62
CA ARG A 107 -0.94 13.50 -12.00
C ARG A 107 -0.99 12.14 -11.33
N ALA A 108 -1.38 12.08 -10.06
CA ALA A 108 -1.51 10.82 -9.34
C ALA A 108 -2.62 9.94 -9.95
N TYR A 109 -3.78 10.49 -10.24
CA TYR A 109 -4.85 9.73 -10.89
C TYR A 109 -4.49 9.32 -12.32
N ASP A 110 -3.85 10.19 -13.09
CA ASP A 110 -3.38 9.85 -14.43
C ASP A 110 -2.34 8.72 -14.42
N ALA A 111 -1.54 8.65 -13.35
CA ALA A 111 -0.58 7.56 -13.14
C ALA A 111 -1.20 6.28 -12.58
N GLY A 112 -2.49 6.30 -12.22
CA GLY A 112 -3.25 5.12 -11.84
C GLY A 112 -3.40 4.87 -10.34
N THR A 113 -3.28 5.90 -9.48
CA THR A 113 -3.51 5.71 -8.04
C THR A 113 -4.93 5.19 -7.76
N ASN A 114 -5.06 4.35 -6.76
CA ASN A 114 -6.35 3.83 -6.31
C ASN A 114 -7.09 4.82 -5.42
N ALA A 115 -6.37 5.60 -4.64
CA ALA A 115 -6.93 6.67 -3.81
C ALA A 115 -5.88 7.74 -3.52
N TYR A 116 -6.34 8.90 -3.11
CA TYR A 116 -5.50 10.04 -2.77
C TYR A 116 -5.98 10.67 -1.47
N ILE A 117 -5.10 10.72 -0.47
CA ILE A 117 -5.40 11.29 0.84
C ILE A 117 -4.42 12.43 1.11
N ALA A 118 -4.95 13.63 1.28
CA ALA A 118 -4.17 14.74 1.82
C ALA A 118 -3.99 14.53 3.32
N LYS A 119 -2.75 14.49 3.79
CA LYS A 119 -2.45 14.32 5.23
C LYS A 119 -3.09 15.45 6.04
N PRO A 120 -4.00 15.17 6.97
CA PRO A 120 -4.48 16.17 7.90
C PRO A 120 -3.34 16.73 8.75
N THR A 121 -3.40 18.03 9.04
CA THR A 121 -2.41 18.70 9.89
C THR A 121 -2.62 18.39 11.37
N GLU A 122 -3.86 18.15 11.78
CA GLU A 122 -4.21 17.77 13.15
C GLU A 122 -4.06 16.26 13.35
N PHE A 123 -3.38 15.88 14.43
CA PHE A 123 -3.09 14.48 14.73
C PHE A 123 -4.37 13.63 14.89
N ALA A 124 -5.40 14.14 15.56
CA ALA A 124 -6.65 13.42 15.72
C ALA A 124 -7.35 13.13 14.38
N GLN A 125 -7.32 14.09 13.46
CA GLN A 125 -7.87 13.93 12.11
C GLN A 125 -7.03 12.94 11.29
N PHE A 126 -5.71 12.98 11.44
CA PHE A 126 -4.82 12.01 10.81
C PHE A 126 -5.10 10.58 11.28
N LEU A 127 -5.26 10.37 12.58
CA LEU A 127 -5.62 9.07 13.13
C LEU A 127 -6.97 8.58 12.61
N SER A 128 -7.95 9.48 12.51
CA SER A 128 -9.27 9.15 11.96
C SER A 128 -9.19 8.73 10.49
N ALA A 129 -8.43 9.45 9.67
CA ALA A 129 -8.20 9.10 8.28
C ALA A 129 -7.53 7.73 8.15
N MET A 130 -6.51 7.45 8.94
CA MET A 130 -5.80 6.17 8.93
C MET A 130 -6.69 5.01 9.41
N LYS A 131 -7.61 5.26 10.35
CA LYS A 131 -8.62 4.28 10.75
C LYS A 131 -9.45 3.84 9.54
N HIS A 132 -9.95 4.77 8.75
CA HIS A 132 -10.74 4.48 7.55
C HIS A 132 -9.92 3.75 6.48
N VAL A 133 -8.66 4.13 6.30
CA VAL A 133 -7.73 3.41 5.40
C VAL A 133 -7.59 1.95 5.81
N CYS A 134 -7.34 1.70 7.10
CA CYS A 134 -7.20 0.35 7.62
C CYS A 134 -8.51 -0.45 7.50
N GLU A 135 -9.64 0.13 7.86
CA GLU A 135 -10.94 -0.53 7.76
C GLU A 135 -11.26 -0.93 6.32
N PHE A 136 -11.03 -0.04 5.36
CA PHE A 136 -11.36 -0.35 3.98
C PHE A 136 -10.32 -1.27 3.32
N TRP A 137 -9.05 -0.85 3.30
CA TRP A 137 -8.04 -1.53 2.48
C TRP A 137 -7.53 -2.83 3.07
N ILE A 138 -7.58 -2.97 4.39
CA ILE A 138 -7.11 -4.17 5.08
C ILE A 138 -8.26 -5.13 5.42
N ASN A 139 -9.40 -4.61 5.87
CA ASN A 139 -10.48 -5.44 6.40
C ASN A 139 -11.63 -5.66 5.40
N ILE A 140 -11.91 -4.71 4.52
CA ILE A 140 -13.07 -4.77 3.62
C ILE A 140 -12.66 -5.11 2.18
N ASN A 141 -11.66 -4.42 1.64
CA ASN A 141 -11.21 -4.65 0.28
C ASN A 141 -10.76 -6.08 0.05
N GLN A 142 -11.15 -6.65 -1.07
CA GLN A 142 -10.68 -7.97 -1.52
C GLN A 142 -9.49 -7.75 -2.46
N PRO A 143 -8.24 -8.03 -2.02
CA PRO A 143 -7.07 -7.84 -2.87
C PRO A 143 -7.03 -8.85 -4.01
N SER A 144 -6.30 -8.50 -5.07
CA SER A 144 -5.99 -9.46 -6.13
C SER A 144 -5.27 -10.69 -5.55
N PRO A 145 -5.52 -11.90 -6.05
CA PRO A 145 -4.80 -13.10 -5.64
C PRO A 145 -3.27 -13.04 -5.81
N GLN A 146 -2.79 -12.10 -6.61
CA GLN A 146 -1.35 -11.84 -6.78
C GLN A 146 -0.76 -10.97 -5.65
N SER A 147 -1.60 -10.34 -4.84
CA SER A 147 -1.21 -9.52 -3.69
C SER A 147 -1.30 -10.37 -2.44
N GLY A 148 -0.20 -10.49 -1.69
CA GLY A 148 -0.17 -11.15 -0.39
C GLY A 148 -0.63 -12.60 -0.37
N GLY A 149 -0.74 -13.20 0.80
CA GLY A 149 -1.36 -14.50 0.94
C GLY A 149 -2.86 -14.43 0.66
N ALA A 150 -3.34 -15.31 -0.19
CA ALA A 150 -4.77 -15.44 -0.41
C ALA A 150 -5.48 -15.53 0.95
N ARG A 151 -6.32 -14.54 1.26
CA ARG A 151 -7.28 -14.75 2.33
C ARG A 151 -8.13 -15.92 1.86
N ASN A 152 -8.05 -17.03 2.56
CA ASN A 152 -9.03 -18.08 2.42
C ASN A 152 -10.39 -17.48 2.80
N SER A 153 -11.00 -16.79 1.87
CA SER A 153 -12.42 -16.50 1.97
C SER A 153 -13.09 -17.86 1.78
N GLY A 154 -13.48 -18.45 2.89
CA GLY A 154 -14.37 -19.59 2.88
C GLY A 154 -15.73 -19.20 2.34
N PHE A 155 -15.79 -18.82 1.09
CA PHE A 155 -16.98 -18.99 0.29
C PHE A 155 -16.95 -20.45 -0.13
N GLY A 156 -17.68 -21.26 0.63
CA GLY A 156 -17.91 -22.65 0.24
C GLY A 156 -18.34 -22.67 -1.21
N GLU A 157 -17.68 -23.49 -1.96
CA GLU A 157 -18.24 -24.05 -3.18
C GLU A 157 -19.59 -24.63 -2.82
N THR A 158 -20.64 -23.83 -2.93
CA THR A 158 -21.93 -24.43 -3.13
C THR A 158 -21.93 -24.99 -4.55
N GLY A 159 -21.76 -26.27 -4.61
CA GLY A 159 -21.80 -27.01 -5.83
C GLY A 159 -23.01 -26.64 -6.65
N LEU A 160 -22.77 -26.12 -7.82
CA LEU A 160 -23.68 -26.25 -8.94
C LEU A 160 -23.22 -27.47 -9.74
N ASN A 161 -23.42 -28.62 -9.11
CA ASN A 161 -23.60 -29.83 -9.87
C ASN A 161 -25.08 -30.02 -10.10
N GLU A 162 -25.38 -30.33 -11.33
CA GLU A 162 -26.63 -30.92 -11.86
C GLU A 162 -27.71 -29.95 -12.29
N LEU A 163 -27.67 -29.64 -13.58
CA LEU A 163 -28.84 -29.83 -14.40
C LEU A 163 -28.38 -30.37 -15.76
N ASN A 164 -28.67 -31.62 -15.95
CA ASN A 164 -28.77 -32.26 -17.26
C ASN A 164 -29.74 -31.54 -18.19
#